data_c5a6f38ba3f9fddaba64bb7c965d072c
#
_entry.id   c5a6f38ba3f9fddaba64bb7c965d072c
#
_cell.length_a   1.000
_cell.length_b   1.000
_cell.length_c   1.000
_cell.angle_alpha   90.00
_cell.angle_beta   90.00
_cell.angle_gamma   90.00
#
_symmetry.space_group_name_H-M   'P 1'
#
loop_
_entity.id
_entity.type
_entity.pdbx_description
1 polymer ?
#
loop_
_entity_poly.entity_id
_entity_poly.type
_entity_poly.pdbx_seq_one_letter_code
_entity_poly.pdbx_strand_id
1 'polypeptide(L)'
;MPFYQRSFLYLIRKRTKSLLLLLIFLLVNSMILSTNMILHATERTEAAMQEKTKAKVVCDAADTANMITDKEAEKIENLANVTSVNRLGQQSAYLTDLTPVTASDSTEQDNLKVSLQSFDDMETDSPFEDQSYRFTDGELITPETQYGAVINAGFADANGLQIGDQISFETENGKTVTVKVIGEYLAGNESRQDKSTLAVYRVENQIYIDNTAYLELFGDGFYKVSAYTGQPDLLGSLAGEVQDILQDKAEVTTSDALYQQMKAPLTQITRVVELMRMLTFITGTVIVSLLLCMWMRSRQKEMAVFLSMGERKFNIFLQALLEAAVLFLITMAGACTLGLLATKALQSILLTSVTTDISLDVSLQFADIALLLEIGSAVVVIAVLVSLVPVIRANPKDILSRMEG
;
A
#
# COMPACT_ATOMS: atom_id res chain seq x y z
N MET A 1 -50.49 26.60 -1.09
CA MET A 1 -49.19 26.32 -1.75
C MET A 1 -48.57 25.06 -1.20
N PRO A 2 -48.04 24.15 -2.04
CA PRO A 2 -47.37 22.95 -1.56
C PRO A 2 -46.10 23.30 -0.79
N PHE A 3 -45.69 22.43 0.16
CA PHE A 3 -44.58 22.70 1.08
C PHE A 3 -43.24 22.97 0.38
N TYR A 4 -42.98 22.37 -0.78
CA TYR A 4 -41.73 22.53 -1.54
C TYR A 4 -41.59 23.95 -2.14
N GLN A 5 -42.69 24.55 -2.61
CA GLN A 5 -42.68 25.94 -3.11
C GLN A 5 -42.46 26.95 -1.97
N ARG A 6 -43.04 26.67 -0.80
CA ARG A 6 -42.83 27.49 0.41
C ARG A 6 -41.38 27.46 0.86
N SER A 7 -40.75 26.29 0.83
CA SER A 7 -39.33 26.13 1.18
C SER A 7 -38.40 26.96 0.29
N PHE A 8 -38.61 26.89 -1.02
CA PHE A 8 -37.77 27.63 -1.98
C PHE A 8 -37.93 29.14 -1.86
N LEU A 9 -39.16 29.63 -1.79
CA LEU A 9 -39.44 31.07 -1.60
C LEU A 9 -38.88 31.58 -0.27
N TYR A 10 -38.87 30.79 0.76
CA TYR A 10 -38.31 31.19 2.05
C TYR A 10 -36.81 31.38 2.00
N LEU A 11 -36.08 30.46 1.37
CA LEU A 11 -34.62 30.54 1.20
C LEU A 11 -34.20 31.83 0.47
N ILE A 12 -34.96 32.21 -0.57
CA ILE A 12 -34.68 33.42 -1.33
C ILE A 12 -35.04 34.71 -0.54
N ARG A 13 -36.13 34.66 0.25
CA ARG A 13 -36.64 35.87 0.96
C ARG A 13 -35.80 36.22 2.20
N LYS A 14 -35.19 35.21 2.87
CA LYS A 14 -34.39 35.41 4.10
C LYS A 14 -32.89 35.25 3.82
N ARG A 15 -32.37 35.97 2.83
CA ARG A 15 -30.99 35.83 2.28
C ARG A 15 -29.89 35.77 3.35
N THR A 16 -29.91 36.66 4.35
CA THR A 16 -28.87 36.76 5.38
C THR A 16 -28.78 35.47 6.24
N LYS A 17 -29.93 34.91 6.61
CA LYS A 17 -29.98 33.67 7.42
C LYS A 17 -29.61 32.45 6.59
N SER A 18 -30.09 32.37 5.35
CA SER A 18 -29.74 31.32 4.41
C SER A 18 -28.24 31.33 4.08
N LEU A 19 -27.65 32.54 3.90
CA LEU A 19 -26.22 32.70 3.63
C LEU A 19 -25.37 32.24 4.80
N LEU A 20 -25.74 32.59 6.03
CA LEU A 20 -25.00 32.16 7.22
C LEU A 20 -25.01 30.61 7.38
N LEU A 21 -26.19 30.01 7.17
CA LEU A 21 -26.32 28.56 7.20
C LEU A 21 -25.53 27.90 6.07
N LEU A 22 -25.59 28.47 4.86
CA LEU A 22 -24.83 28.03 3.70
C LEU A 22 -23.31 28.04 3.99
N LEU A 23 -22.81 29.14 4.59
CA LEU A 23 -21.40 29.31 4.90
C LEU A 23 -20.94 28.23 5.92
N ILE A 24 -21.75 27.92 6.94
CA ILE A 24 -21.44 26.93 7.93
C ILE A 24 -21.51 25.51 7.34
N PHE A 25 -22.53 25.19 6.55
CA PHE A 25 -22.58 23.92 5.83
C PHE A 25 -21.38 23.76 4.90
N LEU A 26 -20.99 24.84 4.20
CA LEU A 26 -19.82 24.83 3.32
C LEU A 26 -18.54 24.50 4.10
N LEU A 27 -18.36 25.10 5.27
CA LEU A 27 -17.19 24.85 6.13
C LEU A 27 -17.20 23.42 6.66
N VAL A 28 -18.33 22.94 7.19
CA VAL A 28 -18.46 21.57 7.72
C VAL A 28 -18.25 20.53 6.61
N ASN A 29 -18.89 20.71 5.46
CA ASN A 29 -18.74 19.81 4.31
C ASN A 29 -17.32 19.80 3.77
N SER A 30 -16.66 20.97 3.71
CA SER A 30 -15.26 21.07 3.28
C SER A 30 -14.31 20.33 4.23
N MET A 31 -14.54 20.42 5.55
CA MET A 31 -13.75 19.68 6.54
C MET A 31 -13.98 18.17 6.46
N ILE A 32 -15.23 17.72 6.32
CA ILE A 32 -15.54 16.29 6.17
C ILE A 32 -14.87 15.74 4.89
N LEU A 33 -15.02 16.47 3.77
CA LEU A 33 -14.43 16.06 2.50
C LEU A 33 -12.89 15.98 2.59
N SER A 34 -12.28 17.01 3.18
CA SER A 34 -10.82 17.08 3.34
C SER A 34 -10.29 15.91 4.18
N THR A 35 -10.94 15.58 5.29
CA THR A 35 -10.53 14.43 6.13
C THR A 35 -10.71 13.09 5.42
N ASN A 36 -11.79 12.91 4.64
CA ASN A 36 -11.99 11.70 3.84
C ASN A 36 -10.93 11.54 2.75
N MET A 37 -10.61 12.63 2.02
CA MET A 37 -9.58 12.60 0.98
C MET A 37 -8.19 12.21 1.55
N ILE A 38 -7.83 12.72 2.73
CA ILE A 38 -6.56 12.36 3.38
C ILE A 38 -6.58 10.88 3.81
N LEU A 39 -7.69 10.40 4.37
CA LEU A 39 -7.83 9.01 4.80
C LEU A 39 -7.64 8.06 3.63
N HIS A 40 -8.36 8.27 2.52
CA HIS A 40 -8.22 7.47 1.30
C HIS A 40 -6.83 7.58 0.67
N ALA A 41 -6.19 8.76 0.71
CA ALA A 41 -4.82 8.91 0.23
C ALA A 41 -3.83 8.11 1.09
N THR A 42 -4.04 8.07 2.42
CA THR A 42 -3.22 7.29 3.35
C THR A 42 -3.38 5.80 3.10
N GLU A 43 -4.63 5.30 2.95
CA GLU A 43 -4.92 3.89 2.62
C GLU A 43 -4.26 3.45 1.31
N ARG A 44 -4.30 4.29 0.27
CA ARG A 44 -3.62 4.00 -1.00
C ARG A 44 -2.12 4.02 -0.89
N THR A 45 -1.58 4.97 -0.14
CA THR A 45 -0.14 5.02 0.09
C THR A 45 0.32 3.77 0.83
N GLU A 46 -0.45 3.31 1.82
CA GLU A 46 -0.19 2.05 2.52
C GLU A 46 -0.24 0.85 1.58
N ALA A 47 -1.29 0.73 0.75
CA ALA A 47 -1.41 -0.34 -0.24
C ALA A 47 -0.27 -0.34 -1.27
N ALA A 48 0.09 0.84 -1.80
CA ALA A 48 1.22 0.96 -2.73
C ALA A 48 2.57 0.64 -2.08
N MET A 49 2.71 0.91 -0.78
CA MET A 49 3.89 0.51 -0.01
C MET A 49 3.93 -1.00 0.20
N GLN A 50 2.81 -1.62 0.54
CA GLN A 50 2.73 -3.08 0.68
C GLN A 50 3.19 -3.79 -0.60
N GLU A 51 2.75 -3.31 -1.75
CA GLU A 51 3.14 -3.86 -3.06
C GLU A 51 4.64 -3.66 -3.36
N LYS A 52 5.20 -2.50 -3.01
CA LYS A 52 6.60 -2.17 -3.30
C LYS A 52 7.61 -2.73 -2.29
N THR A 53 7.19 -3.05 -1.08
CA THR A 53 8.11 -3.39 0.02
C THR A 53 8.66 -4.81 -0.10
N LYS A 54 8.13 -5.65 -1.02
CA LYS A 54 8.55 -7.04 -1.20
C LYS A 54 8.75 -7.75 0.16
N ALA A 55 7.75 -7.62 1.03
CA ALA A 55 7.79 -8.23 2.35
C ALA A 55 7.94 -9.75 2.22
N LYS A 56 8.89 -10.32 2.94
CA LYS A 56 9.25 -11.73 2.79
C LYS A 56 9.62 -12.39 4.11
N VAL A 57 9.40 -13.68 4.17
CA VAL A 57 9.99 -14.58 5.15
C VAL A 57 11.23 -15.20 4.52
N VAL A 58 12.35 -15.06 5.18
CA VAL A 58 13.65 -15.59 4.74
C VAL A 58 13.98 -16.80 5.57
N CYS A 59 14.30 -17.90 4.91
CA CYS A 59 14.67 -19.17 5.50
C CYS A 59 16.11 -19.49 5.09
N ASP A 60 17.04 -19.35 6.00
CA ASP A 60 18.44 -19.70 5.77
C ASP A 60 18.70 -21.10 6.37
N ALA A 61 19.21 -22.04 5.56
CA ALA A 61 19.50 -23.40 6.01
C ALA A 61 20.53 -23.37 7.14
N ALA A 62 20.24 -24.08 8.23
CA ALA A 62 21.08 -24.09 9.41
C ALA A 62 22.44 -24.77 9.19
N ASP A 63 22.51 -25.73 8.26
CA ASP A 63 23.71 -26.50 7.94
C ASP A 63 23.72 -26.90 6.46
N THR A 64 24.89 -26.96 5.86
CA THR A 64 25.10 -27.44 4.49
C THR A 64 24.72 -28.90 4.28
N ALA A 65 24.65 -29.69 5.35
CA ALA A 65 24.19 -31.09 5.31
C ALA A 65 22.63 -31.20 5.32
N ASN A 66 21.93 -30.20 5.79
CA ASN A 66 20.47 -30.18 5.95
C ASN A 66 19.85 -29.03 5.18
N MET A 67 20.12 -28.95 3.88
CA MET A 67 19.53 -27.90 3.01
C MET A 67 18.02 -28.06 2.90
N ILE A 68 17.35 -26.94 2.56
CA ILE A 68 15.91 -26.91 2.32
C ILE A 68 15.62 -27.62 1.01
N THR A 69 14.76 -28.64 1.06
CA THR A 69 14.42 -29.44 -0.13
C THR A 69 13.36 -28.73 -0.99
N ASP A 70 13.32 -29.09 -2.26
CA ASP A 70 12.32 -28.60 -3.22
C ASP A 70 10.88 -28.86 -2.74
N LYS A 71 10.62 -30.03 -2.16
CA LYS A 71 9.32 -30.37 -1.58
C LYS A 71 8.92 -29.52 -0.38
N GLU A 72 9.89 -29.06 0.40
CA GLU A 72 9.64 -28.13 1.50
C GLU A 72 9.34 -26.72 0.96
N ALA A 73 10.08 -26.30 -0.06
CA ALA A 73 9.82 -25.05 -0.75
C ALA A 73 8.43 -25.03 -1.43
N GLU A 74 8.03 -26.12 -2.10
CA GLU A 74 6.66 -26.26 -2.64
C GLU A 74 5.57 -26.18 -1.56
N LYS A 75 5.79 -26.73 -0.37
CA LYS A 75 4.83 -26.59 0.73
C LYS A 75 4.70 -25.14 1.20
N ILE A 76 5.82 -24.42 1.24
CA ILE A 76 5.84 -22.99 1.58
C ILE A 76 5.10 -22.18 0.51
N GLU A 77 5.34 -22.45 -0.77
CA GLU A 77 4.67 -21.80 -1.90
C GLU A 77 3.13 -21.97 -1.87
N ASN A 78 2.67 -23.15 -1.42
CA ASN A 78 1.24 -23.45 -1.31
C ASN A 78 0.54 -22.84 -0.07
N LEU A 79 1.23 -22.09 0.77
CA LEU A 79 0.61 -21.37 1.88
C LEU A 79 -0.28 -20.21 1.38
N ALA A 80 -1.41 -19.99 2.04
CA ALA A 80 -2.47 -19.09 1.56
C ALA A 80 -2.03 -17.63 1.36
N ASN A 81 -0.99 -17.18 2.06
CA ASN A 81 -0.51 -15.78 2.05
C ASN A 81 0.81 -15.61 1.30
N VAL A 82 1.30 -16.62 0.61
CA VAL A 82 2.50 -16.57 -0.22
C VAL A 82 2.11 -16.20 -1.65
N THR A 83 2.78 -15.21 -2.21
CA THR A 83 2.60 -14.75 -3.60
C THR A 83 3.61 -15.36 -4.55
N SER A 84 4.84 -15.57 -4.08
CA SER A 84 5.92 -16.22 -4.82
C SER A 84 6.99 -16.74 -3.86
N VAL A 85 7.78 -17.69 -4.32
CA VAL A 85 8.93 -18.22 -3.60
C VAL A 85 10.16 -18.06 -4.49
N ASN A 86 11.30 -17.70 -3.89
CA ASN A 86 12.59 -17.66 -4.56
C ASN A 86 13.54 -18.61 -3.82
N ARG A 87 14.00 -19.67 -4.52
CA ARG A 87 14.91 -20.68 -4.02
C ARG A 87 16.32 -20.36 -4.48
N LEU A 88 17.27 -20.34 -3.57
CA LEU A 88 18.65 -19.97 -3.83
C LEU A 88 19.56 -21.14 -3.52
N GLY A 89 20.27 -21.58 -4.57
CA GLY A 89 21.32 -22.60 -4.48
C GLY A 89 22.70 -21.96 -4.65
N GLN A 90 23.71 -22.54 -4.01
CA GLN A 90 25.10 -22.14 -4.19
C GLN A 90 26.02 -23.38 -4.12
N GLN A 91 26.74 -23.63 -5.20
CA GLN A 91 27.68 -24.71 -5.32
C GLN A 91 28.82 -24.32 -6.28
N SER A 92 29.86 -25.18 -6.39
CA SER A 92 30.92 -24.99 -7.36
C SER A 92 30.98 -26.15 -8.36
N ALA A 93 31.38 -25.85 -9.60
CA ALA A 93 31.49 -26.82 -10.65
C ALA A 93 32.73 -26.57 -11.53
N TYR A 94 33.17 -27.60 -12.24
CA TYR A 94 34.18 -27.49 -13.29
C TYR A 94 33.52 -27.03 -14.59
N LEU A 95 34.30 -26.33 -15.41
CA LEU A 95 33.96 -26.02 -16.80
C LEU A 95 34.50 -27.14 -17.70
N THR A 96 33.72 -27.59 -18.69
CA THR A 96 34.15 -28.66 -19.59
C THR A 96 35.10 -28.17 -20.69
N ASP A 97 34.72 -27.06 -21.38
CA ASP A 97 35.45 -26.58 -22.56
C ASP A 97 36.00 -25.16 -22.40
N LEU A 98 35.84 -24.55 -21.22
CA LEU A 98 36.22 -23.17 -20.90
C LEU A 98 37.18 -23.16 -19.69
N THR A 99 37.81 -22.00 -19.48
CA THR A 99 38.74 -21.84 -18.35
C THR A 99 38.28 -20.75 -17.40
N PRO A 100 38.32 -20.99 -16.09
CA PRO A 100 38.05 -19.95 -15.11
C PRO A 100 39.04 -18.78 -15.26
N VAL A 101 38.58 -17.56 -14.99
CA VAL A 101 39.45 -16.38 -14.93
C VAL A 101 40.25 -16.47 -13.64
N THR A 102 41.57 -16.58 -13.77
CA THR A 102 42.48 -16.67 -12.63
C THR A 102 43.73 -15.85 -12.86
N ALA A 103 44.27 -15.31 -11.77
CA ALA A 103 45.59 -14.71 -11.74
C ALA A 103 46.55 -15.47 -10.79
N SER A 104 46.06 -16.55 -10.21
CA SER A 104 46.79 -17.42 -9.28
C SER A 104 47.41 -18.60 -10.01
N ASP A 105 48.67 -18.89 -9.74
CA ASP A 105 49.36 -20.09 -10.23
C ASP A 105 49.13 -21.33 -9.33
N SER A 106 48.13 -21.28 -8.44
CA SER A 106 47.80 -22.36 -7.55
C SER A 106 47.30 -23.58 -8.32
N THR A 107 47.76 -24.76 -7.91
CA THR A 107 47.27 -26.05 -8.42
C THR A 107 46.12 -26.65 -7.60
N GLU A 108 45.59 -25.90 -6.67
CA GLU A 108 44.41 -26.34 -5.88
C GLU A 108 43.18 -26.50 -6.79
N GLN A 109 42.33 -27.49 -6.46
CA GLN A 109 41.12 -27.79 -7.23
C GLN A 109 40.18 -26.60 -7.33
N ASP A 110 40.13 -25.75 -6.30
CA ASP A 110 39.30 -24.54 -6.28
C ASP A 110 39.75 -23.45 -7.28
N ASN A 111 40.95 -23.59 -7.83
CA ASN A 111 41.44 -22.74 -8.92
C ASN A 111 40.97 -23.19 -10.31
N LEU A 112 40.32 -24.37 -10.40
CA LEU A 112 39.76 -24.95 -11.63
C LEU A 112 38.25 -24.91 -11.68
N LYS A 113 37.60 -24.37 -10.63
CA LYS A 113 36.14 -24.31 -10.50
C LYS A 113 35.62 -22.91 -10.64
N VAL A 114 34.35 -22.80 -11.01
CA VAL A 114 33.53 -21.57 -10.96
C VAL A 114 32.49 -21.69 -9.85
N SER A 115 32.03 -20.56 -9.34
CA SER A 115 30.93 -20.50 -8.38
C SER A 115 29.61 -20.40 -9.13
N LEU A 116 28.72 -21.34 -8.91
CA LEU A 116 27.36 -21.34 -9.43
C LEU A 116 26.39 -20.90 -8.35
N GLN A 117 25.59 -19.92 -8.66
CA GLN A 117 24.45 -19.50 -7.82
C GLN A 117 23.15 -19.68 -8.62
N SER A 118 22.12 -20.20 -7.99
CA SER A 118 20.84 -20.39 -8.66
C SER A 118 19.73 -19.60 -8.03
N PHE A 119 18.79 -19.20 -8.88
CA PHE A 119 17.60 -18.43 -8.53
C PHE A 119 16.39 -18.92 -9.30
N ASP A 120 15.19 -18.75 -8.73
CA ASP A 120 13.96 -18.78 -9.51
C ASP A 120 13.74 -17.43 -10.20
N ASP A 121 14.02 -16.33 -9.48
CA ASP A 121 13.87 -14.96 -9.98
C ASP A 121 15.04 -14.08 -9.52
N MET A 122 15.82 -13.59 -10.46
CA MET A 122 16.95 -12.69 -10.19
C MET A 122 16.54 -11.22 -9.97
N GLU A 123 15.28 -10.84 -10.20
CA GLU A 123 14.79 -9.51 -9.82
C GLU A 123 14.62 -9.37 -8.31
N THR A 124 14.73 -10.48 -7.57
CA THR A 124 14.58 -10.55 -6.13
C THR A 124 15.74 -11.33 -5.50
N ASP A 125 16.11 -10.97 -4.26
CA ASP A 125 17.19 -11.62 -3.46
C ASP A 125 18.58 -11.65 -4.11
N SER A 126 18.78 -10.98 -5.22
CA SER A 126 20.04 -11.00 -5.96
C SER A 126 20.83 -9.69 -5.79
N PRO A 127 22.11 -9.65 -6.13
CA PRO A 127 22.90 -8.42 -6.16
C PRO A 127 22.42 -7.37 -7.18
N PHE A 128 21.46 -7.71 -8.02
CA PHE A 128 20.84 -6.80 -9.00
C PHE A 128 19.67 -6.02 -8.37
N GLU A 129 18.99 -6.57 -7.37
CA GLU A 129 17.93 -5.90 -6.63
C GLU A 129 18.45 -4.66 -5.89
N ASP A 130 19.58 -4.77 -5.20
CA ASP A 130 20.21 -3.70 -4.44
C ASP A 130 21.22 -2.86 -5.25
N GLN A 131 21.33 -3.14 -6.56
CA GLN A 131 22.25 -2.49 -7.50
C GLN A 131 23.74 -2.64 -7.13
N SER A 132 24.10 -3.64 -6.32
CA SER A 132 25.50 -3.98 -6.04
C SER A 132 26.22 -4.43 -7.32
N TYR A 133 25.49 -5.10 -8.21
CA TYR A 133 25.93 -5.47 -9.55
C TYR A 133 25.09 -4.77 -10.60
N ARG A 134 25.73 -4.45 -11.74
CA ARG A 134 25.06 -3.81 -12.85
C ARG A 134 24.82 -4.81 -13.99
N PHE A 135 23.57 -5.03 -14.31
CA PHE A 135 23.19 -5.76 -15.52
C PHE A 135 23.55 -4.94 -16.77
N THR A 136 24.17 -5.58 -17.77
CA THR A 136 24.72 -4.88 -18.95
C THR A 136 23.98 -5.19 -20.23
N ASP A 137 23.64 -6.45 -20.49
CA ASP A 137 22.97 -6.88 -21.72
C ASP A 137 22.22 -8.21 -21.53
N GLY A 138 21.21 -8.45 -22.34
CA GLY A 138 20.41 -9.69 -22.38
C GLY A 138 19.20 -9.69 -21.46
N GLU A 139 18.95 -10.82 -20.80
CA GLU A 139 17.79 -11.05 -19.89
C GLU A 139 18.25 -11.64 -18.55
N LEU A 140 17.55 -11.31 -17.47
CA LEU A 140 17.74 -11.94 -16.16
C LEU A 140 17.00 -13.27 -16.10
N ILE A 141 17.39 -14.13 -15.16
CA ILE A 141 16.67 -15.36 -14.86
C ILE A 141 15.33 -15.01 -14.24
N THR A 142 14.27 -15.58 -14.78
CA THR A 142 12.88 -15.47 -14.31
C THR A 142 12.34 -16.87 -14.00
N PRO A 143 11.18 -17.03 -13.34
CA PRO A 143 10.58 -18.33 -13.06
C PRO A 143 10.29 -19.19 -14.30
N GLU A 144 10.26 -18.57 -15.48
CA GLU A 144 10.00 -19.23 -16.76
C GLU A 144 11.30 -19.69 -17.46
N THR A 145 12.47 -19.25 -16.96
CA THR A 145 13.76 -19.58 -17.55
C THR A 145 14.13 -21.03 -17.28
N GLN A 146 14.57 -21.72 -18.33
CA GLN A 146 15.09 -23.08 -18.24
C GLN A 146 16.42 -23.18 -18.96
N TYR A 147 17.42 -23.75 -18.27
CA TYR A 147 18.79 -23.89 -18.76
C TYR A 147 19.41 -22.56 -19.24
N GLY A 148 19.13 -21.46 -18.48
CA GLY A 148 19.68 -20.14 -18.73
C GLY A 148 20.86 -19.84 -17.78
N ALA A 149 21.81 -19.05 -18.25
CA ALA A 149 22.90 -18.53 -17.43
C ALA A 149 23.10 -17.03 -17.63
N VAL A 150 23.35 -16.31 -16.55
CA VAL A 150 23.82 -14.92 -16.55
C VAL A 150 25.27 -14.91 -16.07
N ILE A 151 26.17 -14.37 -16.88
CA ILE A 151 27.62 -14.44 -16.67
C ILE A 151 28.23 -13.05 -16.49
N ASN A 152 29.37 -13.01 -15.84
CA ASN A 152 30.16 -11.79 -15.71
C ASN A 152 30.79 -11.42 -17.07
N ALA A 153 30.77 -10.13 -17.44
CA ALA A 153 31.36 -9.63 -18.69
C ALA A 153 32.87 -9.93 -18.80
N GLY A 154 33.61 -9.87 -17.68
CA GLY A 154 35.04 -10.26 -17.64
C GLY A 154 35.27 -11.75 -17.92
N PHE A 155 34.35 -12.62 -17.48
CA PHE A 155 34.37 -14.03 -17.84
C PHE A 155 34.04 -14.27 -19.31
N ALA A 156 33.05 -13.54 -19.84
CA ALA A 156 32.66 -13.56 -21.24
C ALA A 156 33.82 -13.17 -22.14
N ASP A 157 34.47 -12.04 -21.86
CA ASP A 157 35.62 -11.54 -22.62
C ASP A 157 36.80 -12.53 -22.60
N ALA A 158 37.11 -13.11 -21.44
CA ALA A 158 38.22 -14.04 -21.28
C ALA A 158 38.06 -15.34 -22.09
N ASN A 159 36.82 -15.78 -22.28
CA ASN A 159 36.49 -17.03 -23.00
C ASN A 159 35.87 -16.78 -24.40
N GLY A 160 35.70 -15.52 -24.82
CA GLY A 160 35.16 -15.15 -26.13
C GLY A 160 33.67 -15.51 -26.29
N LEU A 161 32.91 -15.48 -25.19
CA LEU A 161 31.48 -15.85 -25.15
C LEU A 161 30.58 -14.66 -25.55
N GLN A 162 29.44 -14.97 -26.13
CA GLN A 162 28.38 -14.01 -26.46
C GLN A 162 27.03 -14.54 -25.97
N ILE A 163 26.07 -13.64 -25.82
CA ILE A 163 24.68 -14.03 -25.53
C ILE A 163 24.18 -14.99 -26.61
N GLY A 164 23.68 -16.14 -26.18
CA GLY A 164 23.25 -17.23 -27.03
C GLY A 164 24.18 -18.43 -27.07
N ASP A 165 25.44 -18.28 -26.65
CA ASP A 165 26.40 -19.38 -26.57
C ASP A 165 26.05 -20.36 -25.44
N GLN A 166 26.67 -21.54 -25.47
CA GLN A 166 26.45 -22.61 -24.50
C GLN A 166 27.65 -22.78 -23.58
N ILE A 167 27.38 -23.02 -22.30
CA ILE A 167 28.37 -23.35 -21.29
C ILE A 167 28.00 -24.69 -20.67
N SER A 168 28.98 -25.59 -20.56
CA SER A 168 28.80 -26.89 -19.93
C SER A 168 29.54 -26.95 -18.59
N PHE A 169 28.82 -27.35 -17.55
CA PHE A 169 29.34 -27.54 -16.20
C PHE A 169 29.42 -29.05 -15.88
N GLU A 170 30.42 -29.40 -15.13
CA GLU A 170 30.62 -30.76 -14.62
C GLU A 170 30.83 -30.73 -13.11
N THR A 171 30.13 -31.62 -12.38
CA THR A 171 30.31 -31.78 -10.95
C THR A 171 31.43 -32.79 -10.66
N GLU A 172 31.91 -32.85 -9.40
CA GLU A 172 32.89 -33.85 -8.95
C GLU A 172 32.43 -35.30 -9.15
N ASN A 173 31.12 -35.53 -9.23
CA ASN A 173 30.52 -36.83 -9.46
C ASN A 173 30.32 -37.17 -10.96
N GLY A 174 30.83 -36.32 -11.87
CA GLY A 174 30.75 -36.53 -13.32
C GLY A 174 29.35 -36.23 -13.92
N LYS A 175 28.45 -35.54 -13.20
CA LYS A 175 27.20 -35.06 -13.80
C LYS A 175 27.50 -33.82 -14.60
N THR A 176 26.92 -33.69 -15.79
CA THR A 176 27.10 -32.57 -16.69
C THR A 176 25.78 -31.96 -17.06
N VAL A 177 25.71 -30.61 -17.13
CA VAL A 177 24.57 -29.86 -17.62
C VAL A 177 25.08 -28.73 -18.54
N THR A 178 24.38 -28.50 -19.61
CA THR A 178 24.66 -27.40 -20.55
C THR A 178 23.59 -26.33 -20.45
N VAL A 179 23.99 -25.09 -20.26
CA VAL A 179 23.11 -23.93 -20.17
C VAL A 179 23.42 -22.93 -21.29
N LYS A 180 22.47 -22.09 -21.63
CA LYS A 180 22.60 -21.03 -22.60
C LYS A 180 22.86 -19.69 -21.91
N VAL A 181 23.85 -18.94 -22.38
CA VAL A 181 24.10 -17.57 -21.91
C VAL A 181 22.92 -16.68 -22.37
N ILE A 182 22.18 -16.14 -21.41
CA ILE A 182 21.01 -15.26 -21.64
C ILE A 182 21.28 -13.81 -21.27
N GLY A 183 22.28 -13.55 -20.42
CA GLY A 183 22.60 -12.19 -20.01
C GLY A 183 24.02 -12.04 -19.47
N GLU A 184 24.45 -10.78 -19.37
CA GLU A 184 25.76 -10.38 -18.90
C GLU A 184 25.68 -9.30 -17.83
N TYR A 185 26.63 -9.30 -16.89
CA TYR A 185 26.70 -8.32 -15.81
C TYR A 185 28.13 -7.87 -15.49
N LEU A 186 28.24 -6.76 -14.77
CA LEU A 186 29.46 -6.22 -14.18
C LEU A 186 29.32 -6.07 -12.67
N ALA A 187 30.30 -6.53 -11.92
CA ALA A 187 30.28 -6.53 -10.45
C ALA A 187 30.98 -5.31 -9.80
N GLY A 188 31.53 -4.40 -10.53
CA GLY A 188 32.08 -3.14 -10.00
C GLY A 188 33.38 -3.21 -9.17
N ASN A 189 33.72 -4.37 -8.61
CA ASN A 189 34.92 -4.58 -7.78
C ASN A 189 35.97 -5.51 -8.41
N GLU A 190 35.82 -5.86 -9.68
CA GLU A 190 36.68 -6.82 -10.40
C GLU A 190 38.17 -6.44 -10.36
N SER A 191 38.46 -5.18 -10.48
CA SER A 191 39.86 -4.67 -10.47
C SER A 191 40.54 -4.64 -9.09
N ARG A 192 39.80 -4.91 -8.02
CA ARG A 192 40.31 -4.83 -6.64
C ARG A 192 40.64 -6.19 -6.02
N GLN A 193 40.43 -7.28 -6.74
CA GLN A 193 40.69 -8.60 -6.21
C GLN A 193 42.17 -8.90 -6.14
N ASP A 194 42.60 -9.55 -5.04
CA ASP A 194 43.99 -9.96 -4.86
C ASP A 194 44.37 -11.05 -5.89
N LYS A 195 45.61 -11.00 -6.39
CA LYS A 195 46.16 -12.01 -7.29
C LYS A 195 46.24 -13.41 -6.67
N SER A 196 46.19 -13.50 -5.34
CA SER A 196 46.16 -14.78 -4.60
C SER A 196 44.80 -15.40 -4.49
N THR A 197 43.71 -14.70 -4.89
CA THR A 197 42.36 -15.21 -4.81
C THR A 197 42.17 -16.36 -5.79
N LEU A 198 41.74 -17.52 -5.28
CA LEU A 198 41.43 -18.70 -6.10
C LEU A 198 40.23 -18.44 -7.02
N ALA A 199 40.21 -19.12 -8.16
CA ALA A 199 39.20 -18.87 -9.20
C ALA A 199 37.77 -18.97 -8.69
N VAL A 200 37.45 -19.94 -7.86
CA VAL A 200 36.07 -20.17 -7.31
C VAL A 200 35.54 -18.98 -6.48
N TYR A 201 36.44 -18.18 -5.91
CA TYR A 201 36.07 -17.00 -5.09
C TYR A 201 36.15 -15.68 -5.85
N ARG A 202 36.51 -15.71 -7.12
CA ARG A 202 36.58 -14.52 -7.95
C ARG A 202 35.19 -14.16 -8.47
N VAL A 203 34.88 -12.87 -8.46
CA VAL A 203 33.59 -12.34 -8.91
C VAL A 203 33.39 -12.58 -10.41
N GLU A 204 34.46 -12.57 -11.20
CA GLU A 204 34.41 -12.86 -12.62
C GLU A 204 33.93 -14.30 -12.90
N ASN A 205 34.19 -15.25 -11.99
CA ASN A 205 33.78 -16.64 -12.11
C ASN A 205 32.47 -16.96 -11.37
N GLN A 206 31.74 -15.96 -10.96
CA GLN A 206 30.41 -16.15 -10.37
C GLN A 206 29.38 -16.16 -11.50
N ILE A 207 28.75 -17.31 -11.69
CA ILE A 207 27.78 -17.55 -12.76
C ILE A 207 26.41 -17.84 -12.12
N TYR A 208 25.38 -17.18 -12.60
CA TYR A 208 24.02 -17.38 -12.17
C TYR A 208 23.31 -18.32 -13.13
N ILE A 209 22.62 -19.34 -12.61
CA ILE A 209 21.85 -20.31 -13.40
C ILE A 209 20.44 -20.44 -12.85
N ASP A 210 19.50 -20.92 -13.65
CA ASP A 210 18.16 -21.25 -13.19
C ASP A 210 18.14 -22.52 -12.32
N ASN A 211 17.08 -22.68 -11.51
CA ASN A 211 16.96 -23.79 -10.60
C ASN A 211 16.73 -25.15 -11.30
N THR A 212 16.25 -25.18 -12.56
CA THR A 212 16.16 -26.43 -13.33
C THR A 212 17.54 -27.02 -13.60
N ALA A 213 18.46 -26.19 -14.09
CA ALA A 213 19.84 -26.58 -14.32
C ALA A 213 20.56 -26.94 -13.03
N TYR A 214 20.32 -26.18 -11.94
CA TYR A 214 20.92 -26.43 -10.64
C TYR A 214 20.51 -27.78 -10.05
N LEU A 215 19.21 -28.10 -10.04
CA LEU A 215 18.69 -29.37 -9.51
C LEU A 215 19.19 -30.56 -10.30
N GLU A 216 19.35 -30.43 -11.62
CA GLU A 216 19.91 -31.49 -12.45
C GLU A 216 21.39 -31.77 -12.12
N LEU A 217 22.19 -30.71 -11.89
CA LEU A 217 23.60 -30.84 -11.54
C LEU A 217 23.83 -31.41 -10.13
N PHE A 218 23.22 -30.75 -9.14
CA PHE A 218 23.58 -30.97 -7.73
C PHE A 218 22.55 -31.81 -6.97
N GLY A 219 21.32 -31.94 -7.52
CA GLY A 219 20.21 -32.57 -6.83
C GLY A 219 19.48 -31.58 -5.93
N ASP A 220 18.65 -32.12 -5.04
CA ASP A 220 17.76 -31.37 -4.18
C ASP A 220 18.51 -30.73 -2.99
N GLY A 221 18.35 -29.42 -2.82
CA GLY A 221 18.89 -28.70 -1.67
C GLY A 221 19.23 -27.24 -1.96
N PHE A 222 18.54 -26.33 -1.29
CA PHE A 222 18.76 -24.90 -1.35
C PHE A 222 19.27 -24.39 0.01
N TYR A 223 20.24 -23.46 -0.03
CA TYR A 223 20.77 -22.88 1.20
C TYR A 223 19.86 -21.78 1.74
N LYS A 224 19.03 -21.21 0.88
CA LYS A 224 18.11 -20.13 1.24
C LYS A 224 16.82 -20.24 0.43
N VAL A 225 15.71 -19.98 1.10
CA VAL A 225 14.38 -19.86 0.47
C VAL A 225 13.70 -18.60 0.99
N SER A 226 13.25 -17.73 0.10
CA SER A 226 12.52 -16.52 0.42
C SER A 226 11.07 -16.65 -0.03
N ALA A 227 10.12 -16.53 0.90
CA ALA A 227 8.68 -16.54 0.62
C ALA A 227 8.13 -15.12 0.69
N TYR A 228 7.64 -14.62 -0.42
CA TYR A 228 7.10 -13.27 -0.55
C TYR A 228 5.60 -13.22 -0.23
N THR A 229 5.16 -12.13 0.37
CA THR A 229 3.75 -11.89 0.67
C THR A 229 3.33 -10.48 0.30
N GLY A 230 2.11 -10.34 -0.24
CA GLY A 230 1.46 -9.05 -0.43
C GLY A 230 0.84 -8.46 0.85
N GLN A 231 0.93 -9.19 1.98
CA GLN A 231 0.32 -8.80 3.26
C GLN A 231 1.36 -8.76 4.39
N PRO A 232 2.14 -7.66 4.50
CA PRO A 232 3.20 -7.54 5.51
C PRO A 232 2.73 -7.72 6.95
N ASP A 233 1.46 -7.40 7.23
CA ASP A 233 0.86 -7.57 8.56
C ASP A 233 0.73 -9.02 9.00
N LEU A 234 0.73 -9.96 8.07
CA LEU A 234 0.66 -11.39 8.32
C LEU A 234 2.03 -12.08 8.35
N LEU A 235 3.13 -11.34 8.15
CA LEU A 235 4.49 -11.90 8.15
C LEU A 235 4.81 -12.73 9.39
N GLY A 236 4.41 -12.28 10.57
CA GLY A 236 4.64 -13.01 11.82
C GLY A 236 3.91 -14.35 11.86
N SER A 237 2.67 -14.44 11.37
CA SER A 237 1.94 -15.70 11.26
C SER A 237 2.52 -16.61 10.19
N LEU A 238 2.87 -16.03 9.03
CA LEU A 238 3.51 -16.76 7.93
C LEU A 238 4.86 -17.36 8.36
N ALA A 239 5.68 -16.60 9.08
CA ALA A 239 6.95 -17.11 9.62
C ALA A 239 6.73 -18.30 10.58
N GLY A 240 5.67 -18.27 11.39
CA GLY A 240 5.28 -19.40 12.23
C GLY A 240 4.90 -20.64 11.42
N GLU A 241 4.07 -20.50 10.39
CA GLU A 241 3.68 -21.60 9.50
C GLU A 241 4.87 -22.18 8.73
N VAL A 242 5.79 -21.32 8.27
CA VAL A 242 7.03 -21.72 7.60
C VAL A 242 7.97 -22.45 8.59
N GLN A 243 8.09 -21.95 9.82
CA GLN A 243 8.89 -22.64 10.87
C GLN A 243 8.35 -24.03 11.19
N ASP A 244 7.02 -24.21 11.21
CA ASP A 244 6.39 -25.52 11.43
C ASP A 244 6.71 -26.51 10.28
N ILE A 245 6.88 -26.03 9.04
CA ILE A 245 7.28 -26.86 7.89
C ILE A 245 8.76 -27.23 7.97
N LEU A 246 9.63 -26.26 8.26
CA LEU A 246 11.09 -26.46 8.22
C LEU A 246 11.67 -26.96 9.52
N GLN A 247 10.97 -26.77 10.65
CA GLN A 247 11.43 -27.14 11.99
C GLN A 247 12.82 -26.57 12.31
N ASP A 248 13.77 -27.42 12.69
CA ASP A 248 15.15 -27.04 13.06
C ASP A 248 16.12 -27.01 11.84
N LYS A 249 15.61 -27.21 10.62
CA LYS A 249 16.43 -27.24 9.40
C LYS A 249 16.90 -25.87 8.95
N ALA A 250 16.13 -24.83 9.25
CA ALA A 250 16.41 -23.48 8.80
C ALA A 250 16.11 -22.45 9.90
N GLU A 251 16.88 -21.38 9.90
CA GLU A 251 16.56 -20.17 10.65
C GLU A 251 15.55 -19.35 9.84
N VAL A 252 14.38 -19.09 10.44
CA VAL A 252 13.30 -18.36 9.80
C VAL A 252 13.28 -16.92 10.34
N THR A 253 13.47 -15.95 9.45
CA THR A 253 13.47 -14.53 9.78
C THR A 253 12.46 -13.78 8.90
N THR A 254 11.98 -12.62 9.37
CA THR A 254 11.09 -11.76 8.61
C THR A 254 11.84 -10.52 8.12
N SER A 255 11.59 -10.12 6.87
CA SER A 255 12.16 -8.92 6.28
C SER A 255 11.05 -7.94 5.89
N ASP A 256 10.69 -7.06 6.83
CA ASP A 256 9.69 -6.02 6.66
C ASP A 256 10.11 -4.68 7.30
N ALA A 257 11.40 -4.51 7.62
CA ALA A 257 11.91 -3.35 8.36
C ALA A 257 11.54 -2.01 7.70
N LEU A 258 11.59 -1.94 6.36
CA LEU A 258 11.22 -0.75 5.61
C LEU A 258 9.71 -0.46 5.74
N TYR A 259 8.88 -1.50 5.64
CA TYR A 259 7.43 -1.38 5.82
C TYR A 259 7.09 -0.87 7.23
N GLN A 260 7.68 -1.43 8.27
CA GLN A 260 7.44 -1.02 9.65
C GLN A 260 7.86 0.43 9.92
N GLN A 261 8.98 0.87 9.36
CA GLN A 261 9.41 2.27 9.47
C GLN A 261 8.40 3.24 8.84
N MET A 262 7.78 2.86 7.74
CA MET A 262 6.84 3.71 7.00
C MET A 262 5.40 3.59 7.52
N LYS A 263 5.01 2.44 8.07
CA LYS A 263 3.67 2.18 8.64
C LYS A 263 3.38 3.03 9.87
N ALA A 264 4.35 3.20 10.77
CA ALA A 264 4.14 3.94 12.02
C ALA A 264 3.68 5.39 11.80
N PRO A 265 4.31 6.21 10.92
CA PRO A 265 3.82 7.54 10.55
C PRO A 265 2.43 7.54 9.92
N LEU A 266 2.15 6.61 9.00
CA LEU A 266 0.84 6.51 8.34
C LEU A 266 -0.28 6.20 9.33
N THR A 267 -0.05 5.27 10.25
CA THR A 267 -1.00 4.94 11.32
C THR A 267 -1.27 6.14 12.23
N GLN A 268 -0.26 6.96 12.53
CA GLN A 268 -0.45 8.20 13.28
C GLN A 268 -1.32 9.21 12.51
N ILE A 269 -1.06 9.40 11.21
CA ILE A 269 -1.87 10.28 10.35
C ILE A 269 -3.32 9.81 10.33
N THR A 270 -3.55 8.52 10.08
CA THR A 270 -4.89 7.92 10.07
C THR A 270 -5.63 8.18 11.38
N ARG A 271 -4.97 7.93 12.52
CA ARG A 271 -5.57 8.14 13.84
C ARG A 271 -5.95 9.60 14.08
N VAL A 272 -5.07 10.54 13.73
CA VAL A 272 -5.35 11.98 13.86
C VAL A 272 -6.50 12.39 12.97
N VAL A 273 -6.51 11.94 11.72
CA VAL A 273 -7.57 12.27 10.74
C VAL A 273 -8.91 11.68 11.15
N GLU A 274 -8.96 10.46 11.69
CA GLU A 274 -10.18 9.86 12.24
C GLU A 274 -10.73 10.65 13.42
N LEU A 275 -9.88 11.06 14.34
CA LEU A 275 -10.28 11.92 15.47
C LEU A 275 -10.81 13.27 14.97
N MET A 276 -10.15 13.89 13.99
CA MET A 276 -10.63 15.13 13.37
C MET A 276 -11.97 14.93 12.68
N ARG A 277 -12.18 13.84 11.96
CA ARG A 277 -13.46 13.49 11.33
C ARG A 277 -14.57 13.33 12.37
N MET A 278 -14.33 12.58 13.43
CA MET A 278 -15.28 12.39 14.52
C MET A 278 -15.62 13.71 15.22
N LEU A 279 -14.62 14.53 15.51
CA LEU A 279 -14.79 15.84 16.13
C LEU A 279 -15.60 16.78 15.22
N THR A 280 -15.30 16.80 13.93
CA THR A 280 -16.01 17.61 12.93
C THR A 280 -17.48 17.17 12.81
N PHE A 281 -17.75 15.87 12.84
CA PHE A 281 -19.11 15.34 12.83
C PHE A 281 -19.90 15.80 14.04
N ILE A 282 -19.35 15.68 15.24
CA ILE A 282 -19.99 16.08 16.49
C ILE A 282 -20.22 17.58 16.54
N THR A 283 -19.17 18.37 16.33
CA THR A 283 -19.24 19.83 16.39
C THR A 283 -20.09 20.40 15.27
N GLY A 284 -19.99 19.86 14.05
CA GLY A 284 -20.83 20.22 12.91
C GLY A 284 -22.31 19.96 13.18
N THR A 285 -22.65 18.78 13.73
CA THR A 285 -24.03 18.44 14.10
C THR A 285 -24.58 19.39 15.16
N VAL A 286 -23.78 19.70 16.19
CA VAL A 286 -24.18 20.63 17.25
C VAL A 286 -24.43 22.05 16.70
N ILE A 287 -23.46 22.59 15.94
CA ILE A 287 -23.55 23.94 15.38
C ILE A 287 -24.74 24.06 14.43
N VAL A 288 -24.90 23.13 13.51
CA VAL A 288 -26.02 23.11 12.55
C VAL A 288 -27.34 22.97 13.29
N SER A 289 -27.44 22.10 14.32
CA SER A 289 -28.65 21.94 15.12
C SER A 289 -29.03 23.21 15.86
N LEU A 290 -28.07 23.91 16.47
CA LEU A 290 -28.31 25.15 17.19
C LEU A 290 -28.79 26.27 16.24
N LEU A 291 -28.18 26.38 15.07
CA LEU A 291 -28.58 27.35 14.07
C LEU A 291 -29.98 27.08 13.50
N LEU A 292 -30.26 25.81 13.17
CA LEU A 292 -31.60 25.41 12.75
C LEU A 292 -32.63 25.65 13.86
N CYS A 293 -32.28 25.35 15.11
CA CYS A 293 -33.15 25.63 16.25
C CYS A 293 -33.48 27.14 16.39
N MET A 294 -32.45 28.01 16.28
CA MET A 294 -32.60 29.47 16.30
C MET A 294 -33.44 29.94 15.11
N TRP A 295 -33.23 29.35 13.94
CA TRP A 295 -34.01 29.65 12.74
C TRP A 295 -35.46 29.23 12.88
N MET A 296 -35.75 28.04 13.38
CA MET A 296 -37.09 27.53 13.62
C MET A 296 -37.85 28.38 14.69
N ARG A 297 -37.14 28.80 15.76
CA ARG A 297 -37.70 29.72 16.74
C ARG A 297 -38.19 31.02 16.10
N SER A 298 -37.44 31.59 15.17
CA SER A 298 -37.86 32.85 14.49
C SER A 298 -39.07 32.67 13.60
N ARG A 299 -39.50 31.45 13.30
CA ARG A 299 -40.66 31.09 12.47
C ARG A 299 -41.83 30.49 13.26
N GLN A 300 -41.70 30.38 14.60
CA GLN A 300 -42.74 29.74 15.43
C GLN A 300 -44.10 30.28 15.17
N LYS A 301 -44.24 31.62 14.96
CA LYS A 301 -45.53 32.29 14.65
C LYS A 301 -46.12 31.80 13.32
N GLU A 302 -45.31 31.71 12.26
CA GLU A 302 -45.75 31.22 10.95
C GLU A 302 -46.20 29.75 11.03
N MET A 303 -45.44 28.91 11.78
CA MET A 303 -45.75 27.50 11.97
C MET A 303 -47.01 27.28 12.80
N ALA A 304 -47.20 28.09 13.84
CA ALA A 304 -48.44 28.05 14.63
C ALA A 304 -49.68 28.35 13.79
N VAL A 305 -49.61 29.34 12.88
CA VAL A 305 -50.68 29.66 11.91
C VAL A 305 -50.92 28.46 10.97
N PHE A 306 -49.88 27.84 10.45
CA PHE A 306 -50.04 26.64 9.59
C PHE A 306 -50.68 25.47 10.33
N LEU A 307 -50.30 25.23 11.60
CA LEU A 307 -50.90 24.19 12.44
C LEU A 307 -52.37 24.51 12.75
N SER A 308 -52.73 25.78 12.99
CA SER A 308 -54.11 26.16 13.22
C SER A 308 -54.99 26.07 11.98
N MET A 309 -54.39 26.17 10.77
CA MET A 309 -55.07 25.93 9.49
C MET A 309 -55.18 24.43 9.13
N GLY A 310 -54.77 23.52 10.04
CA GLY A 310 -54.86 22.06 9.85
C GLY A 310 -53.73 21.41 9.13
N GLU A 311 -52.58 22.11 8.91
CA GLU A 311 -51.41 21.50 8.32
C GLU A 311 -50.79 20.45 9.25
N ARG A 312 -50.39 19.28 8.71
CA ARG A 312 -49.81 18.19 9.50
C ARG A 312 -48.38 18.57 9.98
N LYS A 313 -48.07 18.20 11.24
CA LYS A 313 -46.72 18.42 11.81
C LYS A 313 -45.62 17.81 10.94
N PHE A 314 -45.92 16.69 10.25
CA PHE A 314 -44.99 16.04 9.32
C PHE A 314 -44.65 16.91 8.10
N ASN A 315 -45.60 17.70 7.58
CA ASN A 315 -45.33 18.61 6.45
C ASN A 315 -44.39 19.73 6.86
N ILE A 316 -44.47 20.18 8.11
CA ILE A 316 -43.55 21.22 8.66
C ILE A 316 -42.14 20.63 8.81
N PHE A 317 -42.05 19.33 9.28
CA PHE A 317 -40.80 18.62 9.31
C PHE A 317 -40.18 18.47 7.91
N LEU A 318 -40.96 18.01 6.93
CA LEU A 318 -40.54 17.81 5.57
C LEU A 318 -40.10 19.11 4.90
N GLN A 319 -40.78 20.24 5.21
CA GLN A 319 -40.39 21.55 4.76
C GLN A 319 -39.02 21.99 5.30
N ALA A 320 -38.78 21.80 6.61
CA ALA A 320 -37.48 22.11 7.23
C ALA A 320 -36.34 21.22 6.71
N LEU A 321 -36.63 19.95 6.53
CA LEU A 321 -35.68 18.99 5.95
C LEU A 321 -35.31 19.37 4.52
N LEU A 322 -36.29 19.74 3.69
CA LEU A 322 -36.07 20.17 2.31
C LEU A 322 -35.25 21.46 2.22
N GLU A 323 -35.53 22.45 3.09
CA GLU A 323 -34.74 23.65 3.17
C GLU A 323 -33.27 23.38 3.52
N ALA A 324 -33.02 22.55 4.52
CA ALA A 324 -31.67 22.15 4.91
C ALA A 324 -30.96 21.29 3.83
N ALA A 325 -31.68 20.34 3.21
CA ALA A 325 -31.16 19.48 2.16
C ALA A 325 -30.75 20.27 0.89
N VAL A 326 -31.54 21.26 0.49
CA VAL A 326 -31.17 22.11 -0.66
C VAL A 326 -29.91 22.91 -0.38
N LEU A 327 -29.76 23.49 0.81
CA LEU A 327 -28.55 24.21 1.20
C LEU A 327 -27.36 23.24 1.29
N PHE A 328 -27.55 22.04 1.83
CA PHE A 328 -26.51 21.01 1.90
C PHE A 328 -26.02 20.63 0.50
N LEU A 329 -26.90 20.35 -0.46
CA LEU A 329 -26.52 19.99 -1.83
C LEU A 329 -25.76 21.12 -2.55
N ILE A 330 -26.18 22.39 -2.36
CA ILE A 330 -25.48 23.53 -2.93
C ILE A 330 -24.06 23.65 -2.34
N THR A 331 -23.95 23.47 -1.03
CA THR A 331 -22.67 23.57 -0.34
C THR A 331 -21.75 22.39 -0.61
N MET A 332 -22.30 21.22 -0.91
CA MET A 332 -21.52 20.06 -1.32
C MET A 332 -20.74 20.35 -2.61
N ALA A 333 -21.36 20.99 -3.60
CA ALA A 333 -20.65 21.41 -4.81
C ALA A 333 -19.53 22.41 -4.53
N GLY A 334 -19.78 23.39 -3.64
CA GLY A 334 -18.75 24.33 -3.19
C GLY A 334 -17.64 23.70 -2.34
N ALA A 335 -17.98 22.68 -1.55
CA ALA A 335 -17.03 21.96 -0.72
C ALA A 335 -16.00 21.17 -1.56
N CYS A 336 -16.35 20.71 -2.75
CA CYS A 336 -15.39 20.06 -3.65
C CYS A 336 -14.21 20.97 -4.01
N THR A 337 -14.44 22.25 -4.21
CA THR A 337 -13.37 23.21 -4.53
C THR A 337 -12.60 23.65 -3.27
N LEU A 338 -13.30 23.98 -2.20
CA LEU A 338 -12.67 24.39 -0.94
C LEU A 338 -12.03 23.22 -0.21
N GLY A 339 -12.58 22.02 -0.32
CA GLY A 339 -12.03 20.80 0.24
C GLY A 339 -10.64 20.51 -0.30
N LEU A 340 -10.43 20.65 -1.61
CA LEU A 340 -9.10 20.49 -2.22
C LEU A 340 -8.07 21.49 -1.65
N LEU A 341 -8.47 22.73 -1.41
CA LEU A 341 -7.58 23.73 -0.80
C LEU A 341 -7.31 23.42 0.67
N ALA A 342 -8.34 23.04 1.42
CA ALA A 342 -8.23 22.67 2.82
C ALA A 342 -7.37 21.41 3.01
N THR A 343 -7.50 20.45 2.10
CA THR A 343 -6.70 19.22 2.11
C THR A 343 -5.21 19.50 1.94
N LYS A 344 -4.83 20.37 0.99
CA LYS A 344 -3.43 20.79 0.82
C LYS A 344 -2.86 21.46 2.08
N ALA A 345 -3.64 22.30 2.74
CA ALA A 345 -3.24 22.95 3.97
C ALA A 345 -3.11 21.95 5.13
N LEU A 346 -4.06 21.02 5.30
CA LEU A 346 -4.01 19.97 6.30
C LEU A 346 -2.83 19.02 6.07
N GLN A 347 -2.62 18.60 4.83
CA GLN A 347 -1.50 17.75 4.44
C GLN A 347 -0.17 18.41 4.82
N SER A 348 0.02 19.70 4.53
CA SER A 348 1.24 20.40 4.90
C SER A 348 1.48 20.44 6.41
N ILE A 349 0.42 20.58 7.22
CA ILE A 349 0.51 20.55 8.69
C ILE A 349 0.83 19.15 9.20
N LEU A 350 0.17 18.14 8.69
CA LEU A 350 0.35 16.75 9.12
C LEU A 350 1.75 16.22 8.75
N LEU A 351 2.21 16.49 7.54
CA LEU A 351 3.54 16.05 7.09
C LEU A 351 4.67 16.81 7.80
N THR A 352 4.48 18.07 8.20
CA THR A 352 5.49 18.80 8.98
C THR A 352 5.67 18.21 10.39
N SER A 353 4.65 17.51 10.90
CA SER A 353 4.70 16.81 12.20
C SER A 353 5.36 15.43 12.13
N VAL A 354 5.63 14.91 10.93
CA VAL A 354 6.19 13.58 10.68
C VAL A 354 7.52 13.76 9.96
N THR A 355 8.59 13.24 10.54
CA THR A 355 9.98 13.39 10.06
C THR A 355 10.36 12.52 8.85
N THR A 356 9.39 12.01 8.11
CA THR A 356 9.62 11.10 6.98
C THR A 356 9.16 11.74 5.66
N ASP A 357 9.94 11.53 4.57
CA ASP A 357 9.64 11.97 3.20
C ASP A 357 8.50 11.15 2.56
N ILE A 358 7.32 11.13 3.20
CA ILE A 358 6.14 10.46 2.66
C ILE A 358 5.35 11.45 1.81
N SER A 359 5.25 11.21 0.52
CA SER A 359 4.38 11.96 -0.38
C SER A 359 3.00 11.30 -0.43
N LEU A 360 1.96 11.98 0.10
CA LEU A 360 0.58 11.56 -0.05
C LEU A 360 0.02 12.15 -1.35
N ASP A 361 -0.38 11.30 -2.29
CA ASP A 361 -1.10 11.75 -3.49
C ASP A 361 -2.58 11.91 -3.18
N VAL A 362 -2.99 13.15 -2.90
CA VAL A 362 -4.36 13.47 -2.52
C VAL A 362 -5.14 13.95 -3.74
N SER A 363 -5.99 13.09 -4.25
CA SER A 363 -6.91 13.37 -5.35
C SER A 363 -8.36 13.18 -4.92
N LEU A 364 -9.27 14.03 -5.45
CA LEU A 364 -10.71 13.90 -5.21
C LEU A 364 -11.26 12.71 -5.98
N GLN A 365 -11.89 11.77 -5.28
CA GLN A 365 -12.55 10.62 -5.89
C GLN A 365 -14.07 10.65 -5.72
N PHE A 366 -14.74 9.83 -6.53
CA PHE A 366 -16.18 9.64 -6.41
C PHE A 366 -16.59 9.05 -5.03
N ALA A 367 -15.73 8.19 -4.46
CA ALA A 367 -15.93 7.64 -3.12
C ALA A 367 -15.98 8.72 -2.03
N ASP A 368 -15.13 9.77 -2.13
CA ASP A 368 -15.11 10.88 -1.18
C ASP A 368 -16.42 11.67 -1.21
N ILE A 369 -16.97 11.86 -2.41
CA ILE A 369 -18.24 12.57 -2.63
C ILE A 369 -19.41 11.72 -2.09
N ALA A 370 -19.39 10.41 -2.31
CA ALA A 370 -20.41 9.49 -1.81
C ALA A 370 -20.41 9.45 -0.28
N LEU A 371 -19.25 9.37 0.35
CA LEU A 371 -19.07 9.41 1.80
C LEU A 371 -19.49 10.76 2.40
N LEU A 372 -19.18 11.88 1.73
CA LEU A 372 -19.68 13.20 2.12
C LEU A 372 -21.20 13.27 2.07
N LEU A 373 -21.83 12.69 1.05
CA LEU A 373 -23.28 12.63 0.92
C LEU A 373 -23.90 11.83 2.08
N GLU A 374 -23.32 10.69 2.42
CA GLU A 374 -23.79 9.83 3.52
C GLU A 374 -23.66 10.54 4.87
N ILE A 375 -22.46 10.95 5.26
CA ILE A 375 -22.17 11.60 6.54
C ILE A 375 -22.92 12.94 6.65
N GLY A 376 -22.88 13.74 5.59
CA GLY A 376 -23.52 15.05 5.57
C GLY A 376 -25.06 14.95 5.64
N SER A 377 -25.67 13.97 4.97
CA SER A 377 -27.10 13.73 5.08
C SER A 377 -27.49 13.30 6.50
N ALA A 378 -26.68 12.49 7.17
CA ALA A 378 -26.89 12.10 8.56
C ALA A 378 -26.86 13.34 9.48
N VAL A 379 -25.87 14.24 9.31
CA VAL A 379 -25.80 15.51 10.05
C VAL A 379 -27.07 16.34 9.85
N VAL A 380 -27.53 16.50 8.61
CA VAL A 380 -28.74 17.28 8.27
C VAL A 380 -29.98 16.68 8.95
N VAL A 381 -30.17 15.37 8.84
CA VAL A 381 -31.34 14.69 9.43
C VAL A 381 -31.34 14.83 10.95
N ILE A 382 -30.21 14.56 11.62
CA ILE A 382 -30.08 14.67 13.07
C ILE A 382 -30.33 16.12 13.51
N ALA A 383 -29.71 17.09 12.82
CA ALA A 383 -29.86 18.52 13.13
C ALA A 383 -31.31 19.00 12.99
N VAL A 384 -32.01 18.58 11.94
CA VAL A 384 -33.44 18.93 11.74
C VAL A 384 -34.31 18.28 12.80
N LEU A 385 -34.09 17.02 13.15
CA LEU A 385 -34.81 16.32 14.22
C LEU A 385 -34.64 17.04 15.56
N VAL A 386 -33.41 17.39 15.94
CA VAL A 386 -33.12 18.09 17.19
C VAL A 386 -33.74 19.48 17.21
N SER A 387 -33.67 20.23 16.08
CA SER A 387 -34.18 21.59 15.97
C SER A 387 -35.71 21.68 16.06
N LEU A 388 -36.41 20.61 15.68
CA LEU A 388 -37.88 20.57 15.68
C LEU A 388 -38.47 20.15 17.02
N VAL A 389 -37.71 19.53 17.91
CA VAL A 389 -38.21 19.10 19.23
C VAL A 389 -38.90 20.23 19.99
N PRO A 390 -38.35 21.44 20.10
CA PRO A 390 -39.03 22.57 20.80
C PRO A 390 -40.31 23.01 20.13
N VAL A 391 -40.38 22.93 18.78
CA VAL A 391 -41.54 23.38 17.98
C VAL A 391 -42.70 22.39 18.10
N ILE A 392 -42.39 21.09 18.05
CA ILE A 392 -43.41 20.02 18.15
C ILE A 392 -44.00 19.91 19.57
N ARG A 393 -43.16 20.19 20.61
CA ARG A 393 -43.61 20.19 22.02
C ARG A 393 -44.38 21.44 22.42
N ALA A 394 -44.25 22.52 21.69
CA ALA A 394 -44.97 23.77 21.97
C ALA A 394 -46.47 23.60 21.58
N ASN A 395 -47.38 24.04 22.47
CA ASN A 395 -48.81 24.00 22.22
C ASN A 395 -49.18 25.18 21.30
N PRO A 396 -49.82 24.97 20.13
CA PRO A 396 -50.16 26.08 19.22
C PRO A 396 -50.98 27.18 19.91
N LYS A 397 -51.86 26.80 20.88
CA LYS A 397 -52.67 27.78 21.64
C LYS A 397 -51.81 28.72 22.49
N ASP A 398 -50.73 28.21 23.13
CA ASP A 398 -49.85 29.03 23.98
C ASP A 398 -48.97 29.96 23.18
N ILE A 399 -48.65 29.62 21.91
CA ILE A 399 -47.90 30.47 20.99
C ILE A 399 -48.80 31.61 20.48
N LEU A 400 -50.06 31.32 20.15
CA LEU A 400 -51.01 32.29 19.64
C LEU A 400 -51.50 33.26 20.74
N SER A 401 -51.75 32.77 21.97
CA SER A 401 -52.16 33.61 23.12
C SER A 401 -51.08 34.61 23.53
N ARG A 402 -49.78 34.31 23.34
CA ARG A 402 -48.69 35.26 23.55
C ARG A 402 -48.56 36.31 22.44
N MET A 403 -49.40 36.28 21.43
CA MET A 403 -49.42 37.27 20.33
C MET A 403 -50.47 38.37 20.57
N GLU A 404 -51.43 38.15 21.50
CA GLU A 404 -52.52 39.09 21.82
C GLU A 404 -52.21 39.97 23.07
N GLY A 405 -51.12 39.71 23.75
CA GLY A 405 -50.57 40.53 24.85
C GLY A 405 -49.17 41.07 24.46
#